data_1fbf0efc9629c4d55e73eaa09e9c8309
#
_entry.id   1fbf0efc9629c4d55e73eaa09e9c8309
#
_cell.length_a   1.000
_cell.length_b   1.000
_cell.length_c   1.000
_cell.angle_alpha   90.00
_cell.angle_beta   90.00
_cell.angle_gamma   90.00
#
_symmetry.space_group_name_H-M   'P 1'
#
loop_
_entity.id
_entity.type
_entity.pdbx_description
1 polymer ?
#
loop_
_entity_poly.entity_id
_entity_poly.type
_entity_poly.pdbx_seq_one_letter_code
_entity_poly.pdbx_strand_id
1 'polypeptide(L)'
;MKKKMVAVLLAAGLVISLAACGGTSETGNTADVKTGNEETADDEPAEEAENTEEYTLTYGSGDYTRINPAMDEHCEINVLLFNGLTAHDADDQVVPGLAESWDYDEDTYTYTFHIRDGIKWHDGEPFTADDVKFTIEAIMDPDNGSENAPNYEDVQEITVTDDQTIAFKLAEPNVAFLEYMTMAILPKRLLDGEDMQESDFFRHPIGTGPYKLESWDAGQSIVMVKNEDYYLGSPKIDKVIFKIVEDDNTQAVQLQSGEIDMALLDPKNAQSFKDTEDYTCYDMTTSDYRGIMFNFGNDYWTENKDIIPAVCYGIDRQAIIDAVLLGQGMPAYGPLQRNIYNDEKVEHYDYNPEKAKEILENAGCTMDDDGFYERNGEEIGFVISVMSGEQDRIDIAQAAAQQLQEIGINCTVDIPTQMDWGGQMACLIGWGSPFDADDHTYKVFGTDKGANYSGYSNEKVDEYLTLARQYEDQETRAKYYDLFQEELAKDPAYAFICYIDANYVADSDIKGISEKTVLGHHGVGIFWNIQEWEIVK
;
A
#
# COMPACT_ATOMS: atom_id res chain seq x y z
N MET A 1 -44.84 -32.14 -14.97
CA MET A 1 -45.81 -31.61 -15.96
C MET A 1 -45.21 -30.38 -16.64
N LYS A 2 -44.93 -30.52 -17.95
CA LYS A 2 -44.95 -29.54 -19.05
C LYS A 2 -44.46 -28.09 -18.73
N LYS A 3 -43.28 -27.73 -19.23
CA LYS A 3 -42.91 -27.06 -20.52
C LYS A 3 -43.62 -25.72 -20.75
N LYS A 4 -42.82 -24.62 -20.90
CA LYS A 4 -42.72 -23.90 -22.18
C LYS A 4 -41.55 -22.90 -22.20
N MET A 5 -40.64 -23.15 -23.12
CA MET A 5 -39.70 -22.20 -23.72
C MET A 5 -40.46 -21.12 -24.52
N VAL A 6 -39.95 -19.90 -24.53
CA VAL A 6 -40.14 -18.97 -25.65
C VAL A 6 -38.81 -18.31 -25.95
N ALA A 7 -38.22 -18.69 -27.08
CA ALA A 7 -37.14 -17.96 -27.73
C ALA A 7 -37.76 -16.94 -28.69
N VAL A 8 -37.21 -15.73 -28.73
CA VAL A 8 -37.45 -14.80 -29.84
C VAL A 8 -36.09 -14.29 -30.32
N LEU A 9 -35.75 -14.78 -31.50
CA LEU A 9 -34.75 -14.21 -32.42
C LEU A 9 -35.40 -13.01 -33.15
N LEU A 10 -34.64 -11.93 -33.33
CA LEU A 10 -34.84 -11.02 -34.44
C LEU A 10 -33.50 -10.44 -34.89
N ALA A 11 -33.25 -10.66 -36.19
CA ALA A 11 -32.04 -10.36 -36.92
C ALA A 11 -32.12 -9.00 -37.64
N ALA A 12 -30.94 -8.44 -37.83
CA ALA A 12 -30.43 -7.75 -39.02
C ALA A 12 -31.17 -6.53 -39.61
N GLY A 13 -30.38 -5.47 -39.81
CA GLY A 13 -30.71 -4.34 -40.66
C GLY A 13 -29.48 -3.47 -40.95
N LEU A 14 -28.59 -3.98 -41.82
CA LEU A 14 -27.57 -3.22 -42.51
C LEU A 14 -28.24 -2.26 -43.51
N VAL A 15 -27.92 -0.98 -43.50
CA VAL A 15 -28.13 -0.11 -44.67
C VAL A 15 -26.85 0.69 -44.93
N ILE A 16 -26.19 0.27 -45.98
CA ILE A 16 -25.12 1.00 -46.70
C ILE A 16 -25.82 1.99 -47.64
N SER A 17 -25.38 3.23 -47.63
CA SER A 17 -25.61 4.12 -48.77
C SER A 17 -24.35 4.91 -49.12
N LEU A 18 -23.66 4.41 -50.14
CA LEU A 18 -22.75 5.19 -50.98
C LEU A 18 -23.59 6.05 -51.93
N ALA A 19 -23.20 7.31 -52.10
CA ALA A 19 -23.46 8.04 -53.33
C ALA A 19 -22.29 8.98 -53.60
N ALA A 20 -21.61 8.68 -54.68
CA ALA A 20 -20.54 9.43 -55.30
C ALA A 20 -21.10 10.29 -56.44
N CYS A 21 -20.23 11.15 -57.03
CA CYS A 21 -20.27 11.88 -58.29
C CYS A 21 -21.00 13.24 -58.25
N GLY A 22 -20.47 14.31 -58.76
CA GLY A 22 -19.39 14.57 -59.72
C GLY A 22 -19.79 15.79 -60.53
N GLY A 23 -18.84 16.52 -61.06
CA GLY A 23 -19.07 17.36 -62.24
C GLY A 23 -19.01 18.87 -61.96
N THR A 24 -17.90 19.46 -62.22
CA THR A 24 -17.32 20.19 -63.37
C THR A 24 -17.99 21.49 -63.80
N SER A 25 -17.12 22.44 -63.86
CA SER A 25 -16.80 23.44 -64.88
C SER A 25 -17.41 24.84 -64.73
N GLU A 26 -16.47 25.67 -64.71
CA GLU A 26 -16.08 26.72 -65.66
C GLU A 26 -16.77 28.08 -65.55
N THR A 27 -15.98 29.00 -65.52
CA THR A 27 -15.50 30.18 -66.23
C THR A 27 -15.95 31.47 -65.49
N GLY A 28 -15.18 32.44 -65.34
CA GLY A 28 -14.11 33.09 -65.99
C GLY A 28 -14.15 34.57 -65.72
N ASN A 29 -13.00 35.08 -65.68
CA ASN A 29 -12.62 36.39 -66.20
C ASN A 29 -12.70 37.66 -65.33
N THR A 30 -11.54 38.15 -65.17
CA THR A 30 -10.82 39.39 -65.53
C THR A 30 -10.95 40.59 -64.62
N ALA A 31 -9.76 40.95 -64.17
CA ALA A 31 -9.10 42.23 -64.14
C ALA A 31 -9.76 43.41 -63.40
N ASP A 32 -9.07 44.01 -62.49
CA ASP A 32 -8.14 45.15 -62.83
C ASP A 32 -7.31 45.59 -61.60
N VAL A 33 -6.13 46.00 -61.93
CA VAL A 33 -5.02 46.60 -61.19
C VAL A 33 -5.39 47.91 -60.52
N LYS A 34 -4.87 48.17 -59.31
CA LYS A 34 -4.11 49.41 -58.97
C LYS A 34 -3.40 49.36 -57.62
N THR A 35 -2.12 49.28 -57.74
CA THR A 35 -1.01 50.05 -57.07
C THR A 35 -1.28 50.81 -55.78
N GLY A 36 -0.42 50.45 -54.79
CA GLY A 36 0.32 51.44 -54.01
C GLY A 36 -0.03 51.55 -52.55
N ASN A 37 0.76 50.97 -51.67
CA ASN A 37 1.72 51.71 -50.83
C ASN A 37 2.52 50.75 -49.99
N GLU A 38 3.82 50.92 -50.02
CA GLU A 38 4.78 50.36 -49.08
C GLU A 38 4.55 51.02 -47.72
N GLU A 39 4.22 50.20 -46.70
CA GLU A 39 4.52 50.51 -45.32
C GLU A 39 5.39 49.37 -44.80
N THR A 40 6.56 49.74 -44.39
CA THR A 40 7.57 48.89 -43.70
C THR A 40 6.97 48.38 -42.41
N ALA A 41 6.67 47.08 -42.36
CA ALA A 41 6.42 46.38 -41.11
C ALA A 41 7.78 45.99 -40.53
N ASP A 42 8.06 46.46 -39.34
CA ASP A 42 9.15 45.96 -38.47
C ASP A 42 8.98 44.43 -38.28
N ASP A 43 10.01 43.69 -38.67
CA ASP A 43 10.19 42.30 -38.32
C ASP A 43 10.48 42.20 -36.81
N GLU A 44 9.45 42.04 -35.99
CA GLU A 44 9.65 41.43 -34.69
C GLU A 44 9.98 39.94 -34.92
N PRO A 45 11.06 39.40 -34.33
CA PRO A 45 11.33 37.99 -34.42
C PRO A 45 10.17 37.25 -33.77
N ALA A 46 9.49 36.39 -34.52
CA ALA A 46 8.60 35.41 -33.97
C ALA A 46 9.39 34.63 -32.89
N GLU A 47 8.94 34.72 -31.64
CA GLU A 47 9.35 33.78 -30.61
C GLU A 47 9.09 32.38 -31.20
N GLU A 48 10.15 31.64 -31.44
CA GLU A 48 10.06 30.20 -31.67
C GLU A 48 9.36 29.65 -30.43
N ALA A 49 8.12 29.21 -30.55
CA ALA A 49 7.48 28.39 -29.57
C ALA A 49 8.39 27.17 -29.43
N GLU A 50 9.12 27.07 -28.32
CA GLU A 50 9.79 25.84 -27.92
C GLU A 50 8.70 24.75 -27.93
N ASN A 51 8.80 23.85 -28.88
CA ASN A 51 7.99 22.67 -28.93
C ASN A 51 8.57 21.72 -27.85
N THR A 52 8.25 21.99 -26.60
CA THR A 52 8.58 21.11 -25.49
C THR A 52 7.71 19.87 -25.65
N GLU A 53 8.31 18.73 -26.03
CA GLU A 53 7.62 17.44 -25.97
C GLU A 53 7.11 17.24 -24.54
N GLU A 54 5.82 16.99 -24.39
CA GLU A 54 5.20 16.67 -23.11
C GLU A 54 5.54 15.21 -22.74
N TYR A 55 6.21 15.01 -21.61
CA TYR A 55 6.54 13.68 -21.10
C TYR A 55 5.41 13.15 -20.23
N THR A 56 4.83 12.03 -20.63
CA THR A 56 3.74 11.36 -19.92
C THR A 56 4.20 9.98 -19.46
N LEU A 57 3.92 9.65 -18.20
CA LEU A 57 4.04 8.32 -17.61
C LEU A 57 2.66 7.72 -17.44
N THR A 58 2.41 6.57 -18.05
CA THR A 58 1.15 5.81 -17.88
C THR A 58 1.42 4.57 -17.02
N TYR A 59 0.86 4.56 -15.83
CA TYR A 59 0.98 3.45 -14.86
C TYR A 59 -0.30 2.61 -14.85
N GLY A 60 -0.16 1.28 -14.97
CA GLY A 60 -1.26 0.33 -14.80
C GLY A 60 -1.62 0.21 -13.31
N SER A 61 -2.87 0.50 -12.95
CA SER A 61 -3.33 0.56 -11.57
C SER A 61 -4.70 -0.08 -11.39
N GLY A 62 -5.06 -0.44 -10.17
CA GLY A 62 -6.44 -0.66 -9.76
C GLY A 62 -7.21 0.66 -9.65
N ASP A 63 -8.55 0.58 -9.53
CA ASP A 63 -9.40 1.76 -9.29
C ASP A 63 -9.47 2.11 -7.81
N TYR A 64 -9.74 3.37 -7.54
CA TYR A 64 -9.97 3.89 -6.20
C TYR A 64 -11.44 4.27 -6.04
N THR A 65 -12.03 3.98 -4.90
CA THR A 65 -13.37 4.48 -4.57
C THR A 65 -13.31 5.95 -4.18
N ARG A 66 -12.23 6.31 -3.46
CA ARG A 66 -11.90 7.67 -3.01
C ARG A 66 -10.37 7.75 -2.80
N ILE A 67 -9.84 8.96 -2.68
CA ILE A 67 -8.45 9.22 -2.27
C ILE A 67 -8.50 9.99 -0.96
N ASN A 68 -8.46 9.26 0.16
CA ASN A 68 -8.58 9.80 1.51
C ASN A 68 -7.45 9.29 2.42
N PRO A 69 -6.28 9.94 2.39
CA PRO A 69 -5.12 9.45 3.13
C PRO A 69 -5.29 9.49 4.66
N ALA A 70 -6.21 10.30 5.18
CA ALA A 70 -6.46 10.36 6.61
C ALA A 70 -7.29 9.19 7.13
N MET A 71 -8.09 8.55 6.27
CA MET A 71 -8.98 7.45 6.65
C MET A 71 -8.45 6.10 6.20
N ASP A 72 -7.88 6.03 4.99
CA ASP A 72 -7.45 4.81 4.32
C ASP A 72 -5.90 4.69 4.37
N GLU A 73 -5.37 3.57 4.86
CA GLU A 73 -3.94 3.39 5.07
C GLU A 73 -3.17 3.13 3.75
N HIS A 74 -3.76 2.43 2.80
CA HIS A 74 -3.09 1.90 1.62
C HIS A 74 -3.54 2.56 0.32
N CYS A 75 -2.82 3.59 -0.14
CA CYS A 75 -3.14 4.28 -1.37
C CYS A 75 -1.87 4.82 -2.04
N GLU A 76 -1.38 4.12 -3.09
CA GLU A 76 -0.15 4.46 -3.84
C GLU A 76 -0.15 5.91 -4.35
N ILE A 77 -1.31 6.41 -4.77
CA ILE A 77 -1.48 7.75 -5.34
C ILE A 77 -1.27 8.88 -4.31
N ASN A 78 -1.32 8.55 -3.00
CA ASN A 78 -1.23 9.57 -1.95
C ASN A 78 0.07 10.37 -2.01
N VAL A 79 1.22 9.71 -2.29
CA VAL A 79 2.54 10.36 -2.35
C VAL A 79 2.69 11.31 -3.55
N LEU A 80 1.85 11.16 -4.58
CA LEU A 80 1.81 12.07 -5.71
C LEU A 80 1.04 13.35 -5.40
N LEU A 81 -0.04 13.23 -4.63
CA LEU A 81 -0.99 14.32 -4.40
C LEU A 81 -0.74 15.09 -3.09
N PHE A 82 -0.16 14.43 -2.07
CA PHE A 82 -0.06 14.97 -0.71
C PHE A 82 1.36 14.85 -0.16
N ASN A 83 1.62 15.57 0.93
CA ASN A 83 2.82 15.43 1.74
C ASN A 83 2.47 15.48 3.24
N GLY A 84 3.37 14.91 4.07
CA GLY A 84 3.37 15.01 5.52
C GLY A 84 4.30 16.10 6.04
N LEU A 85 4.31 16.30 7.36
CA LEU A 85 5.31 17.17 8.01
C LEU A 85 6.72 16.62 7.87
N THR A 86 6.85 15.30 7.94
CA THR A 86 8.06 14.55 7.66
C THR A 86 7.92 13.74 6.37
N ALA A 87 9.01 13.20 5.88
CA ALA A 87 9.09 12.30 4.73
C ALA A 87 10.17 11.25 5.00
N HIS A 88 10.33 10.27 4.11
CA HIS A 88 11.44 9.31 4.15
C HIS A 88 12.41 9.55 2.99
N ASP A 89 13.68 9.23 3.23
CA ASP A 89 14.70 9.21 2.20
C ASP A 89 14.89 7.79 1.60
N ALA A 90 15.90 7.63 0.74
CA ALA A 90 16.19 6.35 0.09
C ALA A 90 16.66 5.22 1.03
N ASP A 91 17.04 5.57 2.26
CA ASP A 91 17.46 4.64 3.31
C ASP A 91 16.36 4.48 4.39
N ASP A 92 15.11 4.88 4.08
CA ASP A 92 13.92 4.86 4.94
C ASP A 92 14.10 5.64 6.25
N GLN A 93 14.98 6.66 6.25
CA GLN A 93 15.17 7.52 7.41
C GLN A 93 14.23 8.72 7.35
N VAL A 94 13.71 9.13 8.51
CA VAL A 94 12.86 10.32 8.62
C VAL A 94 13.65 11.57 8.26
N VAL A 95 13.12 12.33 7.32
CA VAL A 95 13.68 13.61 6.84
C VAL A 95 12.61 14.71 6.86
N PRO A 96 13.02 16.00 6.80
CA PRO A 96 12.07 17.11 6.68
C PRO A 96 11.18 17.03 5.45
N GLY A 97 9.85 17.10 5.66
CA GLY A 97 8.81 17.22 4.63
C GLY A 97 8.28 18.65 4.54
N LEU A 98 6.99 18.85 4.82
CA LEU A 98 6.37 20.19 4.91
C LEU A 98 6.93 20.99 6.10
N ALA A 99 7.36 20.32 7.18
CA ALA A 99 8.19 20.94 8.20
C ALA A 99 9.65 20.98 7.73
N GLU A 100 10.36 22.09 7.95
CA GLU A 100 11.79 22.21 7.69
C GLU A 100 12.64 21.67 8.84
N SER A 101 12.07 21.60 10.06
CA SER A 101 12.71 21.11 11.27
C SER A 101 11.68 20.82 12.36
N TRP A 102 12.13 20.15 13.41
CA TRP A 102 11.38 19.96 14.65
C TRP A 102 12.30 19.96 15.86
N ASP A 103 11.72 20.26 17.02
CA ASP A 103 12.35 20.17 18.33
C ASP A 103 11.59 19.14 19.18
N TYR A 104 12.29 18.41 20.07
CA TYR A 104 11.69 17.51 21.04
C TYR A 104 12.10 17.91 22.46
N ASP A 105 11.11 18.09 23.32
CA ASP A 105 11.28 18.36 24.76
C ASP A 105 11.02 17.06 25.54
N GLU A 106 12.09 16.40 26.00
CA GLU A 106 12.05 15.16 26.77
C GLU A 106 11.36 15.29 28.13
N ASP A 107 11.36 16.49 28.74
CA ASP A 107 10.73 16.71 30.06
C ASP A 107 9.20 16.74 29.96
N THR A 108 8.67 17.13 28.80
CA THR A 108 7.22 17.30 28.58
C THR A 108 6.66 16.36 27.49
N TYR A 109 7.52 15.59 26.83
CA TYR A 109 7.20 14.72 25.68
C TYR A 109 6.53 15.49 24.54
N THR A 110 7.09 16.66 24.21
CA THR A 110 6.49 17.58 23.25
C THR A 110 7.34 17.69 21.99
N TYR A 111 6.80 17.33 20.85
CA TYR A 111 7.37 17.63 19.54
C TYR A 111 6.83 18.97 19.04
N THR A 112 7.72 19.87 18.61
CA THR A 112 7.37 21.16 18.00
C THR A 112 7.88 21.19 16.58
N PHE A 113 6.99 21.28 15.60
CA PHE A 113 7.33 21.32 14.19
C PHE A 113 7.32 22.75 13.65
N HIS A 114 8.31 23.08 12.82
CA HIS A 114 8.46 24.36 12.13
C HIS A 114 8.17 24.15 10.64
N ILE A 115 7.03 24.69 10.18
CA ILE A 115 6.57 24.54 8.80
C ILE A 115 7.37 25.47 7.90
N ARG A 116 7.74 24.99 6.69
CA ARG A 116 8.45 25.77 5.68
C ARG A 116 7.66 27.00 5.26
N ASP A 117 8.38 28.10 5.01
CA ASP A 117 7.79 29.29 4.42
C ASP A 117 7.28 29.04 2.99
N GLY A 118 6.12 29.62 2.67
CA GLY A 118 5.62 29.73 1.31
C GLY A 118 5.04 28.44 0.70
N ILE A 119 4.80 27.41 1.50
CA ILE A 119 4.06 26.22 1.05
C ILE A 119 2.65 26.60 0.62
N LYS A 120 2.22 26.07 -0.51
CA LYS A 120 0.87 26.29 -1.08
C LYS A 120 0.20 24.96 -1.41
N TRP A 121 -1.11 24.97 -1.26
CA TRP A 121 -1.98 23.96 -1.83
C TRP A 121 -1.99 24.04 -3.37
N HIS A 122 -2.42 22.98 -4.04
CA HIS A 122 -2.48 22.91 -5.52
C HIS A 122 -3.31 24.02 -6.16
N ASP A 123 -4.24 24.63 -5.43
CA ASP A 123 -5.06 25.77 -5.90
C ASP A 123 -4.44 27.14 -5.58
N GLY A 124 -3.24 27.16 -5.00
CA GLY A 124 -2.46 28.37 -4.71
C GLY A 124 -2.71 28.99 -3.34
N GLU A 125 -3.67 28.48 -2.56
CA GLU A 125 -3.91 28.94 -1.19
C GLU A 125 -2.77 28.52 -0.24
N PRO A 126 -2.48 29.31 0.81
CA PRO A 126 -1.39 28.99 1.74
C PRO A 126 -1.70 27.75 2.59
N PHE A 127 -0.66 26.94 2.84
CA PHE A 127 -0.67 25.86 3.82
C PHE A 127 -0.32 26.42 5.22
N THR A 128 -0.98 25.96 6.27
CA THR A 128 -0.77 26.44 7.63
C THR A 128 -0.78 25.31 8.67
N ALA A 129 -0.29 25.61 9.88
CA ALA A 129 -0.35 24.73 11.04
C ALA A 129 -1.78 24.31 11.44
N ASP A 130 -2.78 25.12 11.11
CA ASP A 130 -4.20 24.78 11.33
C ASP A 130 -4.67 23.60 10.47
N ASP A 131 -4.11 23.43 9.25
CA ASP A 131 -4.42 22.28 8.38
C ASP A 131 -3.88 20.98 9.00
N VAL A 132 -2.67 21.03 9.57
CA VAL A 132 -2.06 19.91 10.29
C VAL A 132 -2.90 19.51 11.50
N LYS A 133 -3.26 20.49 12.33
CA LYS A 133 -4.12 20.25 13.50
C LYS A 133 -5.44 19.61 13.11
N PHE A 134 -6.11 20.16 12.10
CA PHE A 134 -7.38 19.64 11.58
C PHE A 134 -7.25 18.18 11.16
N THR A 135 -6.21 17.84 10.40
CA THR A 135 -6.01 16.48 9.87
C THR A 135 -5.84 15.47 11.00
N ILE A 136 -4.95 15.77 11.96
CA ILE A 136 -4.69 14.82 13.06
C ILE A 136 -5.92 14.71 13.99
N GLU A 137 -6.62 15.82 14.28
CA GLU A 137 -7.87 15.76 15.05
C GLU A 137 -8.95 14.94 14.32
N ALA A 138 -9.06 15.05 12.98
CA ALA A 138 -9.99 14.24 12.19
C ALA A 138 -9.65 12.74 12.21
N ILE A 139 -8.36 12.38 12.19
CA ILE A 139 -7.89 10.98 12.31
C ILE A 139 -8.23 10.44 13.71
N MET A 140 -8.02 11.24 14.75
CA MET A 140 -8.24 10.84 16.15
C MET A 140 -9.72 10.77 16.52
N ASP A 141 -10.62 11.36 15.74
CA ASP A 141 -12.06 11.34 16.01
C ASP A 141 -12.62 9.93 15.73
N PRO A 142 -13.10 9.20 16.77
CA PRO A 142 -13.61 7.85 16.60
C PRO A 142 -14.85 7.77 15.70
N ASP A 143 -15.59 8.87 15.53
CA ASP A 143 -16.76 8.89 14.64
C ASP A 143 -16.36 8.81 13.17
N ASN A 144 -15.12 9.15 12.83
CA ASN A 144 -14.57 9.05 11.48
C ASN A 144 -14.06 7.63 11.12
N GLY A 145 -13.70 6.81 12.12
CA GLY A 145 -13.29 5.43 11.92
C GLY A 145 -12.00 5.27 11.09
N SER A 146 -11.01 6.16 11.31
CA SER A 146 -9.73 6.11 10.62
C SER A 146 -8.91 4.89 11.01
N GLU A 147 -8.35 4.18 10.02
CA GLU A 147 -7.38 3.08 10.22
C GLU A 147 -6.07 3.58 10.84
N ASN A 148 -5.76 4.88 10.70
CA ASN A 148 -4.56 5.53 11.22
C ASN A 148 -4.71 6.04 12.67
N ALA A 149 -5.91 6.01 13.26
CA ALA A 149 -6.15 6.52 14.62
C ALA A 149 -5.23 5.92 15.69
N PRO A 150 -4.86 4.62 15.68
CA PRO A 150 -3.95 4.02 16.66
C PRO A 150 -2.56 4.66 16.72
N ASN A 151 -2.09 5.27 15.62
CA ASN A 151 -0.79 5.91 15.56
C ASN A 151 -0.72 7.21 16.39
N TYR A 152 -1.88 7.79 16.71
CA TYR A 152 -2.00 9.07 17.44
C TYR A 152 -2.63 8.93 18.83
N GLU A 153 -2.83 7.72 19.34
CA GLU A 153 -3.50 7.48 20.64
C GLU A 153 -2.77 8.14 21.82
N ASP A 154 -1.44 8.38 21.71
CA ASP A 154 -0.63 9.03 22.72
C ASP A 154 -0.75 10.57 22.71
N VAL A 155 -1.36 11.18 21.71
CA VAL A 155 -1.49 12.63 21.59
C VAL A 155 -2.48 13.16 22.61
N GLN A 156 -1.99 13.97 23.57
CA GLN A 156 -2.80 14.61 24.62
C GLN A 156 -3.26 16.00 24.24
N GLU A 157 -2.41 16.77 23.55
CA GLU A 157 -2.68 18.17 23.23
C GLU A 157 -2.01 18.56 21.91
N ILE A 158 -2.74 19.28 21.06
CA ILE A 158 -2.24 19.85 19.81
C ILE A 158 -2.37 21.37 19.90
N THR A 159 -1.23 22.07 19.92
CA THR A 159 -1.17 23.52 20.08
C THR A 159 -0.60 24.19 18.83
N VAL A 160 -1.40 25.03 18.16
CA VAL A 160 -0.94 25.92 17.10
C VAL A 160 -0.49 27.23 17.75
N THR A 161 0.78 27.59 17.58
CA THR A 161 1.34 28.83 18.10
C THR A 161 1.17 29.99 17.11
N ASP A 162 1.39 29.72 15.85
CA ASP A 162 1.20 30.61 14.71
C ASP A 162 1.03 29.76 13.44
N ASP A 163 0.89 30.42 12.27
CA ASP A 163 0.63 29.74 10.99
C ASP A 163 1.71 28.71 10.60
N GLN A 164 2.91 28.77 11.20
CA GLN A 164 4.08 27.95 10.87
C GLN A 164 4.59 27.09 12.01
N THR A 165 3.97 27.17 13.20
CA THR A 165 4.46 26.45 14.38
C THR A 165 3.34 25.67 15.05
N ILE A 166 3.53 24.35 15.13
CA ILE A 166 2.59 23.43 15.80
C ILE A 166 3.34 22.51 16.76
N ALA A 167 2.76 22.28 17.92
CA ALA A 167 3.29 21.41 18.94
C ALA A 167 2.32 20.26 19.28
N PHE A 168 2.86 19.07 19.45
CA PHE A 168 2.15 17.86 19.87
C PHE A 168 2.73 17.40 21.21
N LYS A 169 1.92 17.45 22.25
CA LYS A 169 2.27 16.90 23.55
C LYS A 169 1.75 15.48 23.66
N LEU A 170 2.64 14.53 23.93
CA LEU A 170 2.32 13.13 24.10
C LEU A 170 2.09 12.76 25.58
N ALA A 171 1.36 11.68 25.82
CA ALA A 171 1.13 11.10 27.15
C ALA A 171 2.40 10.48 27.72
N GLU A 172 3.16 9.83 26.85
CA GLU A 172 4.38 9.08 27.12
C GLU A 172 5.39 9.34 26.01
N PRO A 173 6.70 9.07 26.23
CA PRO A 173 7.66 9.12 25.13
C PRO A 173 7.28 8.17 24.01
N ASN A 174 7.28 8.67 22.78
CA ASN A 174 7.07 7.87 21.59
C ASN A 174 8.00 8.37 20.48
N VAL A 175 9.10 7.66 20.26
CA VAL A 175 10.11 8.05 19.27
C VAL A 175 9.66 7.75 17.83
N ALA A 176 8.69 6.83 17.65
CA ALA A 176 8.08 6.56 16.37
C ALA A 176 7.11 7.68 15.91
N PHE A 177 6.83 8.67 16.75
CA PHE A 177 5.90 9.75 16.42
C PHE A 177 6.31 10.53 15.17
N LEU A 178 7.61 10.66 14.91
CA LEU A 178 8.11 11.30 13.70
C LEU A 178 7.77 10.55 12.42
N GLU A 179 7.69 9.21 12.48
CA GLU A 179 7.23 8.36 11.37
C GLU A 179 5.77 8.66 11.04
N TYR A 180 4.93 8.82 12.06
CA TYR A 180 3.50 9.08 11.88
C TYR A 180 3.23 10.48 11.32
N MET A 181 4.19 11.40 11.39
CA MET A 181 4.09 12.73 10.79
C MET A 181 4.35 12.73 9.27
N THR A 182 4.66 11.59 8.66
CA THR A 182 4.61 11.39 7.19
C THR A 182 3.19 11.37 6.65
N MET A 183 2.19 11.28 7.53
CA MET A 183 0.77 11.35 7.23
C MET A 183 0.46 12.56 6.35
N ALA A 184 -0.22 12.29 5.24
CA ALA A 184 -0.66 13.30 4.31
C ALA A 184 -1.61 14.31 4.97
N ILE A 185 -1.30 15.61 4.83
CA ILE A 185 -2.12 16.66 5.43
C ILE A 185 -3.24 17.06 4.48
N LEU A 186 -4.42 17.33 5.06
CA LEU A 186 -5.65 17.70 4.36
C LEU A 186 -6.00 19.19 4.57
N PRO A 187 -6.61 19.88 3.56
CA PRO A 187 -6.94 21.30 3.66
C PRO A 187 -8.18 21.53 4.53
N LYS A 188 -7.98 22.03 5.76
CA LYS A 188 -9.03 22.39 6.71
C LYS A 188 -10.14 23.22 6.09
N ARG A 189 -9.77 24.25 5.30
CA ARG A 189 -10.72 25.18 4.67
C ARG A 189 -11.76 24.52 3.77
N LEU A 190 -11.47 23.31 3.24
CA LEU A 190 -12.36 22.57 2.34
C LEU A 190 -13.11 21.44 3.06
N LEU A 191 -12.63 21.00 4.22
CA LEU A 191 -13.15 19.81 4.90
C LEU A 191 -13.73 20.11 6.29
N ASP A 192 -13.52 21.31 6.86
CA ASP A 192 -14.06 21.67 8.18
C ASP A 192 -15.60 21.65 8.15
N GLY A 193 -16.18 20.71 8.85
CA GLY A 193 -17.63 20.45 8.91
C GLY A 193 -18.18 19.53 7.83
N GLU A 194 -17.33 18.99 6.94
CA GLU A 194 -17.68 17.95 5.97
C GLU A 194 -17.60 16.56 6.60
N ASP A 195 -18.30 15.60 5.99
CA ASP A 195 -18.20 14.19 6.35
C ASP A 195 -16.90 13.60 5.81
N MET A 196 -16.01 13.13 6.69
CA MET A 196 -14.71 12.59 6.31
C MET A 196 -14.79 11.26 5.55
N GLN A 197 -15.94 10.60 5.53
CA GLN A 197 -16.13 9.36 4.78
C GLN A 197 -16.76 9.59 3.39
N GLU A 198 -17.62 10.61 3.25
CA GLU A 198 -18.49 10.79 2.09
C GLU A 198 -18.27 12.10 1.31
N SER A 199 -17.36 12.98 1.75
CA SER A 199 -17.14 14.28 1.09
C SER A 199 -16.67 14.12 -0.37
N ASP A 200 -17.29 14.90 -1.26
CA ASP A 200 -16.90 14.99 -2.68
C ASP A 200 -15.44 15.44 -2.87
N PHE A 201 -14.83 16.05 -1.86
CA PHE A 201 -13.40 16.41 -1.87
C PHE A 201 -12.52 15.21 -2.23
N PHE A 202 -12.81 14.02 -1.71
CA PHE A 202 -12.01 12.82 -1.92
C PHE A 202 -12.11 12.22 -3.34
N ARG A 203 -12.98 12.82 -4.19
CA ARG A 203 -13.01 12.57 -5.64
C ARG A 203 -12.31 13.67 -6.44
N HIS A 204 -12.04 14.83 -5.82
CA HIS A 204 -11.38 15.98 -6.41
C HIS A 204 -10.33 16.56 -5.45
N PRO A 205 -9.37 15.73 -4.97
CA PRO A 205 -8.46 16.13 -3.92
C PRO A 205 -7.53 17.27 -4.34
N ILE A 206 -7.30 18.18 -3.40
CA ILE A 206 -6.34 19.26 -3.47
C ILE A 206 -5.29 19.00 -2.39
N GLY A 207 -4.06 18.74 -2.81
CA GLY A 207 -2.94 18.44 -1.91
C GLY A 207 -1.80 19.44 -2.04
N THR A 208 -0.64 19.05 -1.52
CA THR A 208 0.62 19.79 -1.57
C THR A 208 1.70 19.07 -2.37
N GLY A 209 1.36 17.90 -2.92
CA GLY A 209 2.28 16.97 -3.56
C GLY A 209 2.89 17.43 -4.88
N PRO A 210 3.80 16.62 -5.46
CA PRO A 210 4.47 16.93 -6.72
C PRO A 210 3.53 16.94 -7.93
N TYR A 211 2.36 16.33 -7.85
CA TYR A 211 1.35 16.32 -8.91
C TYR A 211 0.00 16.81 -8.42
N LYS A 212 -0.79 17.37 -9.33
CA LYS A 212 -2.15 17.88 -9.12
C LYS A 212 -3.13 17.04 -9.90
N LEU A 213 -4.28 16.69 -9.32
CA LEU A 213 -5.34 16.02 -10.05
C LEU A 213 -5.88 16.91 -11.17
N GLU A 214 -5.85 16.41 -12.41
CA GLU A 214 -6.47 17.05 -13.58
C GLU A 214 -7.88 16.49 -13.83
N SER A 215 -8.01 15.14 -13.86
CA SER A 215 -9.30 14.48 -14.04
C SER A 215 -9.30 13.05 -13.45
N TRP A 216 -10.49 12.58 -13.12
CA TRP A 216 -10.72 11.21 -12.68
C TRP A 216 -11.97 10.64 -13.36
N ASP A 217 -11.76 9.73 -14.30
CA ASP A 217 -12.80 8.98 -14.98
C ASP A 217 -12.86 7.57 -14.35
N ALA A 218 -13.85 7.34 -13.48
CA ALA A 218 -14.00 6.10 -12.72
C ALA A 218 -14.00 4.86 -13.63
N GLY A 219 -13.21 3.85 -13.26
CA GLY A 219 -13.03 2.62 -14.04
C GLY A 219 -12.22 2.80 -15.33
N GLN A 220 -11.62 3.98 -15.57
CA GLN A 220 -10.82 4.25 -16.77
C GLN A 220 -9.45 4.80 -16.45
N SER A 221 -9.38 5.99 -15.84
CA SER A 221 -8.10 6.64 -15.56
C SER A 221 -8.20 7.76 -14.53
N ILE A 222 -7.07 8.00 -13.86
CA ILE A 222 -6.81 9.19 -13.03
C ILE A 222 -5.65 9.92 -13.67
N VAL A 223 -5.85 11.17 -14.08
CA VAL A 223 -4.86 12.00 -14.76
C VAL A 223 -4.36 13.07 -13.80
N MET A 224 -3.05 13.15 -13.65
CA MET A 224 -2.37 14.11 -12.81
C MET A 224 -1.34 14.88 -13.62
N VAL A 225 -1.24 16.20 -13.39
CA VAL A 225 -0.26 17.09 -14.01
C VAL A 225 0.73 17.58 -12.99
N LYS A 226 1.97 17.84 -13.40
CA LYS A 226 3.02 18.31 -12.49
C LYS A 226 2.63 19.58 -11.75
N ASN A 227 3.06 19.67 -10.50
CA ASN A 227 3.00 20.89 -9.70
C ASN A 227 4.28 21.71 -9.94
N GLU A 228 4.21 22.75 -10.75
CA GLU A 228 5.36 23.60 -11.07
C GLU A 228 5.90 24.35 -9.83
N ASP A 229 5.02 24.61 -8.85
CA ASP A 229 5.33 25.29 -7.59
C ASP A 229 5.70 24.31 -6.45
N TYR A 230 6.02 23.04 -6.78
CA TYR A 230 6.34 22.05 -5.76
C TYR A 230 7.59 22.46 -4.96
N TYR A 231 7.52 22.42 -3.64
CA TYR A 231 8.54 22.97 -2.75
C TYR A 231 9.92 22.26 -2.81
N LEU A 232 9.98 21.03 -3.29
CA LEU A 232 11.24 20.29 -3.56
C LEU A 232 11.70 20.43 -5.04
N GLY A 233 11.03 21.24 -5.83
CA GLY A 233 11.29 21.45 -7.26
C GLY A 233 10.26 20.78 -8.16
N SER A 234 10.01 21.41 -9.31
CA SER A 234 9.03 20.89 -10.28
C SER A 234 9.43 19.52 -10.80
N PRO A 235 8.52 18.52 -10.86
CA PRO A 235 8.78 17.24 -11.50
C PRO A 235 9.20 17.38 -12.96
N LYS A 236 10.03 16.46 -13.45
CA LYS A 236 10.49 16.45 -14.85
C LYS A 236 9.47 15.81 -15.81
N ILE A 237 8.66 14.86 -15.30
CA ILE A 237 7.55 14.25 -16.05
C ILE A 237 6.34 15.18 -15.95
N ASP A 238 5.80 15.59 -17.10
CA ASP A 238 4.73 16.59 -17.14
C ASP A 238 3.39 16.05 -16.67
N LYS A 239 3.13 14.77 -16.96
CA LYS A 239 1.85 14.11 -16.69
C LYS A 239 2.03 12.68 -16.22
N VAL A 240 1.25 12.27 -15.21
CA VAL A 240 1.12 10.88 -14.74
C VAL A 240 -0.32 10.44 -14.91
N ILE A 241 -0.52 9.32 -15.56
CA ILE A 241 -1.82 8.71 -15.78
C ILE A 241 -1.87 7.35 -15.07
N PHE A 242 -2.73 7.21 -14.08
CA PHE A 242 -3.08 5.90 -13.53
C PHE A 242 -4.20 5.35 -14.41
N LYS A 243 -3.84 4.41 -15.29
CA LYS A 243 -4.78 3.71 -16.16
C LYS A 243 -5.37 2.52 -15.41
N ILE A 244 -6.69 2.50 -15.27
CA ILE A 244 -7.36 1.47 -14.49
C ILE A 244 -7.40 0.15 -15.25
N VAL A 245 -6.66 -0.84 -14.76
CA VAL A 245 -6.54 -2.20 -15.31
C VAL A 245 -6.36 -3.16 -14.13
N GLU A 246 -7.44 -3.78 -13.67
CA GLU A 246 -7.43 -4.61 -12.45
C GLU A 246 -6.80 -6.00 -12.62
N ASP A 247 -6.64 -6.47 -13.85
CA ASP A 247 -6.14 -7.81 -14.15
C ASP A 247 -4.66 -7.78 -14.58
N ASP A 248 -3.78 -8.45 -13.84
CA ASP A 248 -2.33 -8.45 -14.06
C ASP A 248 -1.93 -8.99 -15.43
N ASN A 249 -2.63 -10.01 -15.97
CA ASN A 249 -2.35 -10.48 -17.33
C ASN A 249 -2.68 -9.41 -18.36
N THR A 250 -3.74 -8.64 -18.12
CA THR A 250 -4.11 -7.51 -19.00
C THR A 250 -3.10 -6.37 -18.87
N GLN A 251 -2.61 -6.06 -17.68
CA GLN A 251 -1.53 -5.09 -17.48
C GLN A 251 -0.27 -5.51 -18.24
N ALA A 252 0.16 -6.77 -18.11
CA ALA A 252 1.31 -7.30 -18.83
C ALA A 252 1.17 -7.18 -20.36
N VAL A 253 -0.02 -7.46 -20.92
CA VAL A 253 -0.29 -7.30 -22.36
C VAL A 253 -0.26 -5.82 -22.76
N GLN A 254 -0.83 -4.92 -21.96
CA GLN A 254 -0.83 -3.48 -22.25
C GLN A 254 0.58 -2.88 -22.16
N LEU A 255 1.40 -3.34 -21.21
CA LEU A 255 2.80 -2.97 -21.13
C LEU A 255 3.57 -3.41 -22.39
N GLN A 256 3.40 -4.68 -22.84
CA GLN A 256 4.00 -5.18 -24.07
C GLN A 256 3.56 -4.43 -25.33
N SER A 257 2.36 -3.88 -25.34
CA SER A 257 1.84 -3.10 -26.49
C SER A 257 2.20 -1.62 -26.44
N GLY A 258 2.80 -1.14 -25.35
CA GLY A 258 3.08 0.28 -25.11
C GLY A 258 1.83 1.11 -24.80
N GLU A 259 0.76 0.47 -24.31
CA GLU A 259 -0.44 1.17 -23.84
C GLU A 259 -0.31 1.67 -22.40
N ILE A 260 0.59 1.08 -21.62
CA ILE A 260 1.10 1.55 -20.33
C ILE A 260 2.62 1.49 -20.35
N ASP A 261 3.26 2.32 -19.56
CA ASP A 261 4.72 2.45 -19.50
C ASP A 261 5.31 1.74 -18.28
N MET A 262 4.50 1.46 -17.26
CA MET A 262 4.92 0.82 -16.02
C MET A 262 3.75 0.10 -15.35
N ALA A 263 4.03 -1.01 -14.65
CA ALA A 263 3.08 -1.75 -13.84
C ALA A 263 3.76 -2.50 -12.69
N LEU A 264 3.02 -2.75 -11.60
CA LEU A 264 3.32 -3.76 -10.62
C LEU A 264 2.68 -5.07 -11.09
N LEU A 265 3.47 -6.11 -11.31
CA LEU A 265 3.02 -7.39 -11.85
C LEU A 265 3.26 -8.53 -10.87
N ASP A 266 2.43 -9.56 -10.93
CA ASP A 266 2.72 -10.82 -10.26
C ASP A 266 4.04 -11.45 -10.77
N PRO A 267 4.68 -12.34 -9.99
CA PRO A 267 5.97 -12.94 -10.37
C PRO A 267 5.96 -13.64 -11.74
N LYS A 268 4.85 -14.26 -12.11
CA LYS A 268 4.70 -15.01 -13.38
C LYS A 268 4.66 -14.06 -14.58
N ASN A 269 3.91 -12.98 -14.49
CA ASN A 269 3.79 -12.00 -15.55
C ASN A 269 5.09 -11.19 -15.70
N ALA A 270 5.71 -10.78 -14.59
CA ALA A 270 7.00 -10.07 -14.59
C ALA A 270 8.13 -10.88 -15.25
N GLN A 271 8.11 -12.23 -15.11
CA GLN A 271 9.13 -13.10 -15.71
C GLN A 271 9.25 -12.93 -17.23
N SER A 272 8.17 -12.57 -17.92
CA SER A 272 8.17 -12.41 -19.38
C SER A 272 8.97 -11.21 -19.89
N PHE A 273 9.33 -10.27 -19.01
CA PHE A 273 10.05 -9.04 -19.33
C PHE A 273 11.55 -9.09 -18.98
N LYS A 274 11.99 -10.08 -18.16
CA LYS A 274 13.36 -10.13 -17.61
C LYS A 274 14.48 -10.25 -18.66
N ASP A 275 14.20 -10.78 -19.85
CA ASP A 275 15.18 -11.01 -20.92
C ASP A 275 15.05 -10.01 -22.09
N THR A 276 14.40 -8.87 -21.90
CA THR A 276 14.20 -7.85 -22.93
C THR A 276 14.97 -6.57 -22.62
N GLU A 277 15.52 -5.91 -23.65
CA GLU A 277 16.24 -4.64 -23.50
C GLU A 277 15.29 -3.43 -23.39
N ASP A 278 14.02 -3.63 -23.79
CA ASP A 278 13.01 -2.56 -23.84
C ASP A 278 12.43 -2.23 -22.47
N TYR A 279 12.61 -3.13 -21.48
CA TYR A 279 12.07 -2.98 -20.14
C TYR A 279 13.12 -3.14 -19.07
N THR A 280 12.91 -2.46 -17.93
CA THR A 280 13.66 -2.67 -16.69
C THR A 280 12.74 -3.32 -15.68
N CYS A 281 13.17 -4.47 -15.14
CA CYS A 281 12.45 -5.16 -14.07
C CYS A 281 13.10 -4.77 -12.73
N TYR A 282 12.30 -4.26 -11.82
CA TYR A 282 12.67 -3.90 -10.46
C TYR A 282 12.07 -4.96 -9.52
N ASP A 283 12.87 -5.95 -9.14
CA ASP A 283 12.49 -6.91 -8.09
C ASP A 283 12.76 -6.23 -6.73
N MET A 284 11.75 -5.51 -6.25
CA MET A 284 11.87 -4.68 -5.04
C MET A 284 11.58 -5.50 -3.80
N THR A 285 12.47 -5.42 -2.82
CA THR A 285 12.23 -5.97 -1.49
C THR A 285 11.09 -5.23 -0.81
N THR A 286 10.17 -5.96 -0.17
CA THR A 286 9.14 -5.36 0.68
C THR A 286 9.30 -5.81 2.13
N SER A 287 8.77 -5.04 3.08
CA SER A 287 8.60 -5.48 4.46
C SER A 287 7.35 -6.36 4.65
N ASP A 288 6.58 -6.58 3.58
CA ASP A 288 5.28 -7.24 3.60
C ASP A 288 5.39 -8.76 3.78
N TYR A 289 4.95 -9.25 4.93
CA TYR A 289 4.89 -10.69 5.19
C TYR A 289 3.48 -11.25 5.01
N ARG A 290 3.40 -12.55 4.78
CA ARG A 290 2.17 -13.33 4.79
C ARG A 290 2.21 -14.34 5.92
N GLY A 291 1.11 -14.46 6.65
CA GLY A 291 0.98 -15.42 7.75
C GLY A 291 -0.48 -15.81 8.00
N ILE A 292 -0.67 -16.99 8.58
CA ILE A 292 -1.97 -17.41 9.08
C ILE A 292 -2.14 -16.76 10.46
N MET A 293 -3.01 -15.77 10.55
CA MET A 293 -3.43 -15.15 11.80
C MET A 293 -4.47 -16.04 12.48
N PHE A 294 -4.27 -16.38 13.75
CA PHE A 294 -5.25 -17.10 14.54
C PHE A 294 -6.19 -16.12 15.25
N ASN A 295 -7.49 -16.40 15.24
CA ASN A 295 -8.46 -15.56 15.93
C ASN A 295 -8.68 -16.07 17.36
N PHE A 296 -7.99 -15.51 18.35
CA PHE A 296 -8.11 -15.86 19.75
C PHE A 296 -9.45 -15.46 20.40
N GLY A 297 -10.27 -14.67 19.71
CA GLY A 297 -11.67 -14.46 20.06
C GLY A 297 -12.58 -15.64 19.72
N ASN A 298 -12.11 -16.60 18.94
CA ASN A 298 -12.83 -17.80 18.59
C ASN A 298 -12.59 -18.90 19.64
N ASP A 299 -13.67 -19.52 20.17
CA ASP A 299 -13.62 -20.53 21.23
C ASP A 299 -12.69 -21.71 20.89
N TYR A 300 -12.57 -22.06 19.59
CA TYR A 300 -11.68 -23.12 19.15
C TYR A 300 -10.22 -22.91 19.60
N TRP A 301 -9.68 -21.69 19.45
CA TRP A 301 -8.29 -21.43 19.84
C TRP A 301 -8.10 -21.29 21.35
N THR A 302 -9.16 -20.98 22.11
CA THR A 302 -9.12 -21.02 23.58
C THR A 302 -8.82 -22.44 24.06
N GLU A 303 -9.34 -23.46 23.40
CA GLU A 303 -9.17 -24.87 23.74
C GLU A 303 -7.96 -25.50 23.05
N ASN A 304 -7.50 -24.97 21.92
CA ASN A 304 -6.51 -25.56 21.04
C ASN A 304 -5.25 -24.69 20.82
N LYS A 305 -4.98 -23.69 21.68
CA LYS A 305 -3.79 -22.81 21.55
C LYS A 305 -2.47 -23.62 21.59
N ASP A 306 -2.43 -24.71 22.33
CA ASP A 306 -1.28 -25.58 22.49
C ASP A 306 -0.84 -26.35 21.22
N ILE A 307 -1.71 -26.43 20.19
CA ILE A 307 -1.34 -27.02 18.90
C ILE A 307 -0.80 -26.01 17.87
N ILE A 308 -0.85 -24.71 18.13
CA ILE A 308 -0.34 -23.69 17.20
C ILE A 308 1.12 -23.95 16.78
N PRO A 309 2.04 -24.33 17.70
CA PRO A 309 3.39 -24.71 17.28
C PRO A 309 3.44 -25.87 16.28
N ALA A 310 2.49 -26.82 16.34
CA ALA A 310 2.41 -27.90 15.36
C ALA A 310 2.01 -27.35 13.97
N VAL A 311 1.09 -26.40 13.91
CA VAL A 311 0.75 -25.69 12.67
C VAL A 311 2.00 -25.01 12.11
N CYS A 312 2.77 -24.28 12.95
CA CYS A 312 3.97 -23.57 12.52
C CYS A 312 5.07 -24.51 11.98
N TYR A 313 5.30 -25.69 12.59
CA TYR A 313 6.25 -26.69 12.11
C TYR A 313 5.74 -27.50 10.90
N GLY A 314 4.43 -27.54 10.68
CA GLY A 314 3.79 -28.26 9.58
C GLY A 314 3.87 -27.57 8.22
N ILE A 315 4.34 -26.33 8.16
CA ILE A 315 4.37 -25.52 6.94
C ILE A 315 5.78 -25.46 6.35
N ASP A 316 5.95 -26.03 5.14
CA ASP A 316 7.16 -25.89 4.33
C ASP A 316 7.11 -24.57 3.55
N ARG A 317 7.67 -23.55 4.15
CA ARG A 317 7.68 -22.18 3.65
C ARG A 317 8.37 -22.04 2.30
N GLN A 318 9.54 -22.71 2.15
CA GLN A 318 10.30 -22.65 0.93
C GLN A 318 9.55 -23.32 -0.23
N ALA A 319 8.89 -24.45 0.01
CA ALA A 319 8.08 -25.09 -1.02
C ALA A 319 6.90 -24.23 -1.48
N ILE A 320 6.29 -23.45 -0.57
CA ILE A 320 5.24 -22.48 -0.92
C ILE A 320 5.82 -21.35 -1.78
N ILE A 321 6.95 -20.76 -1.37
CA ILE A 321 7.61 -19.68 -2.12
C ILE A 321 7.99 -20.17 -3.53
N ASP A 322 8.58 -21.36 -3.64
CA ASP A 322 8.99 -21.90 -4.94
C ASP A 322 7.78 -22.18 -5.86
N ALA A 323 6.67 -22.67 -5.30
CA ALA A 323 5.51 -23.08 -6.07
C ALA A 323 4.57 -21.92 -6.44
N VAL A 324 4.36 -20.98 -5.52
CA VAL A 324 3.40 -19.86 -5.67
C VAL A 324 4.11 -18.60 -6.16
N LEU A 325 5.22 -18.24 -5.53
CA LEU A 325 5.94 -16.98 -5.80
C LEU A 325 7.13 -17.17 -6.77
N LEU A 326 7.26 -18.35 -7.39
CA LEU A 326 8.35 -18.68 -8.34
C LEU A 326 9.76 -18.41 -7.78
N GLY A 327 9.92 -18.57 -6.46
CA GLY A 327 11.17 -18.33 -5.75
C GLY A 327 11.43 -16.88 -5.36
N GLN A 328 10.47 -15.97 -5.57
CA GLN A 328 10.58 -14.57 -5.17
C GLN A 328 10.04 -14.38 -3.76
N GLY A 329 10.83 -13.74 -2.90
CA GLY A 329 10.54 -13.61 -1.49
C GLY A 329 11.44 -14.46 -0.60
N MET A 330 11.12 -14.53 0.69
CA MET A 330 11.89 -15.32 1.65
C MET A 330 10.98 -15.93 2.73
N PRO A 331 11.38 -17.07 3.36
CA PRO A 331 10.67 -17.63 4.49
C PRO A 331 10.52 -16.61 5.64
N ALA A 332 9.30 -16.49 6.18
CA ALA A 332 9.02 -15.66 7.33
C ALA A 332 8.87 -16.49 8.62
N TYR A 333 9.49 -15.99 9.70
CA TYR A 333 9.43 -16.58 11.05
C TYR A 333 9.01 -15.55 12.10
N GLY A 334 8.91 -14.28 11.70
CA GLY A 334 8.53 -13.16 12.55
C GLY A 334 8.26 -11.90 11.72
N PRO A 335 7.78 -10.82 12.37
CA PRO A 335 7.34 -9.61 11.67
C PRO A 335 8.48 -8.64 11.28
N LEU A 336 9.70 -8.82 11.81
CA LEU A 336 10.79 -7.84 11.69
C LEU A 336 12.02 -8.34 10.90
N GLN A 337 11.93 -9.46 10.14
CA GLN A 337 13.10 -10.02 9.45
C GLN A 337 13.68 -9.11 8.35
N ARG A 338 12.90 -8.18 7.83
CA ARG A 338 13.33 -7.16 6.86
C ARG A 338 13.42 -5.76 7.47
N ASN A 339 13.58 -5.67 8.79
CA ASN A 339 13.75 -4.45 9.55
C ASN A 339 15.13 -4.43 10.23
N ILE A 340 15.63 -3.25 10.57
CA ILE A 340 16.92 -3.07 11.30
C ILE A 340 16.94 -3.72 12.68
N TYR A 341 15.76 -4.02 13.25
CA TYR A 341 15.57 -4.66 14.55
C TYR A 341 15.32 -6.17 14.45
N ASN A 342 15.68 -6.81 13.33
CA ASN A 342 15.61 -8.27 13.20
C ASN A 342 16.51 -8.97 14.23
N ASP A 343 15.96 -9.89 15.02
CA ASP A 343 16.75 -10.79 15.89
C ASP A 343 17.01 -12.14 15.19
N GLU A 344 18.23 -12.32 14.68
CA GLU A 344 18.67 -13.59 14.04
C GLU A 344 18.70 -14.79 15.00
N LYS A 345 18.52 -14.60 16.31
CA LYS A 345 18.56 -15.67 17.33
C LYS A 345 17.19 -16.21 17.69
N VAL A 346 16.12 -15.60 17.19
CA VAL A 346 14.75 -16.08 17.41
C VAL A 346 14.62 -17.52 16.95
N GLU A 347 13.96 -18.37 17.74
CA GLU A 347 13.69 -19.76 17.36
C GLU A 347 12.79 -19.79 16.11
N HIS A 348 13.30 -20.42 15.04
CA HIS A 348 12.55 -20.63 13.81
C HIS A 348 11.71 -21.91 13.91
N TYR A 349 10.50 -21.83 13.41
CA TYR A 349 9.64 -22.98 13.16
C TYR A 349 9.97 -23.59 11.79
N ASP A 350 11.19 -24.13 11.63
CA ASP A 350 11.59 -24.80 10.39
C ASP A 350 10.70 -26.01 10.13
N TYR A 351 10.37 -26.26 8.86
CA TYR A 351 9.51 -27.37 8.47
C TYR A 351 9.97 -28.71 9.07
N ASN A 352 9.14 -29.28 9.92
CA ASN A 352 9.41 -30.54 10.60
C ASN A 352 8.09 -31.25 10.92
N PRO A 353 7.57 -32.05 9.97
CA PRO A 353 6.29 -32.72 10.12
C PRO A 353 6.29 -33.74 11.28
N GLU A 354 7.43 -34.36 11.59
CA GLU A 354 7.52 -35.29 12.71
C GLU A 354 7.42 -34.58 14.06
N LYS A 355 8.06 -33.41 14.19
CA LYS A 355 7.94 -32.56 15.40
C LYS A 355 6.50 -32.02 15.53
N ALA A 356 5.85 -31.67 14.43
CA ALA A 356 4.46 -31.24 14.44
C ALA A 356 3.53 -32.35 14.99
N LYS A 357 3.69 -33.58 14.51
CA LYS A 357 2.94 -34.75 15.01
C LYS A 357 3.23 -35.04 16.48
N GLU A 358 4.49 -34.97 16.90
CA GLU A 358 4.86 -35.12 18.31
C GLU A 358 4.17 -34.09 19.21
N ILE A 359 4.05 -32.83 18.77
CA ILE A 359 3.35 -31.79 19.52
C ILE A 359 1.85 -32.12 19.63
N LEU A 360 1.21 -32.56 18.55
CA LEU A 360 -0.19 -32.98 18.55
C LEU A 360 -0.43 -34.15 19.51
N GLU A 361 0.42 -35.15 19.46
CA GLU A 361 0.35 -36.34 20.36
C GLU A 361 0.56 -35.95 21.83
N ASN A 362 1.53 -35.03 22.11
CA ASN A 362 1.77 -34.51 23.46
C ASN A 362 0.61 -33.64 23.97
N ALA A 363 -0.12 -32.98 23.08
CA ALA A 363 -1.35 -32.27 23.38
C ALA A 363 -2.55 -33.19 23.65
N GLY A 364 -2.35 -34.51 23.55
CA GLY A 364 -3.39 -35.51 23.78
C GLY A 364 -4.27 -35.81 22.56
N CYS A 365 -3.82 -35.43 21.37
CA CYS A 365 -4.50 -35.78 20.14
C CYS A 365 -4.17 -37.21 19.71
N THR A 366 -5.11 -37.88 19.08
CA THR A 366 -4.96 -39.24 18.53
C THR A 366 -5.42 -39.25 17.07
N MET A 367 -4.74 -40.05 16.24
CA MET A 367 -5.10 -40.18 14.82
C MET A 367 -6.36 -41.04 14.68
N ASP A 368 -7.32 -40.58 13.91
CA ASP A 368 -8.53 -41.31 13.54
C ASP A 368 -8.31 -42.27 12.35
N ASP A 369 -9.37 -42.99 11.93
CA ASP A 369 -9.34 -43.93 10.81
C ASP A 369 -9.19 -43.25 9.44
N ASP A 370 -9.54 -41.95 9.33
CA ASP A 370 -9.47 -41.15 8.12
C ASP A 370 -8.11 -40.42 7.96
N GLY A 371 -7.26 -40.49 9.00
CA GLY A 371 -5.90 -39.93 8.99
C GLY A 371 -5.78 -38.52 9.54
N PHE A 372 -6.81 -38.03 10.23
CA PHE A 372 -6.79 -36.76 10.94
C PHE A 372 -6.64 -36.94 12.44
N TYR A 373 -6.06 -35.94 13.10
CA TYR A 373 -5.99 -35.95 14.57
C TYR A 373 -7.32 -35.53 15.16
N GLU A 374 -7.71 -36.16 16.24
CA GLU A 374 -8.86 -35.80 17.07
C GLU A 374 -8.43 -35.62 18.54
N ARG A 375 -9.15 -34.77 19.27
CA ARG A 375 -9.00 -34.59 20.72
C ARG A 375 -10.37 -34.53 21.38
N ASN A 376 -10.61 -35.37 22.40
CA ASN A 376 -11.91 -35.50 23.08
C ASN A 376 -13.07 -35.88 22.15
N GLY A 377 -12.82 -36.50 21.01
CA GLY A 377 -13.81 -36.92 20.03
C GLY A 377 -14.19 -35.80 19.05
N GLU A 378 -13.44 -34.73 19.03
CA GLU A 378 -13.54 -33.64 18.05
C GLU A 378 -12.27 -33.60 17.18
N GLU A 379 -12.47 -33.48 15.88
CA GLU A 379 -11.37 -33.44 14.91
C GLU A 379 -10.55 -32.15 15.06
N ILE A 380 -9.23 -32.26 15.00
CA ILE A 380 -8.32 -31.12 14.96
C ILE A 380 -8.31 -30.55 13.54
N GLY A 381 -8.96 -29.41 13.39
CA GLY A 381 -9.05 -28.74 12.10
C GLY A 381 -9.56 -27.32 12.21
N PHE A 382 -9.27 -26.51 11.19
CA PHE A 382 -9.71 -25.13 11.13
C PHE A 382 -9.81 -24.63 9.68
N VAL A 383 -10.50 -23.51 9.52
CA VAL A 383 -10.66 -22.83 8.22
C VAL A 383 -9.78 -21.60 8.16
N ILE A 384 -9.03 -21.44 7.07
CA ILE A 384 -8.30 -20.22 6.74
C ILE A 384 -9.18 -19.41 5.79
N SER A 385 -9.64 -18.25 6.22
CA SER A 385 -10.41 -17.33 5.37
C SER A 385 -9.45 -16.41 4.60
N VAL A 386 -9.71 -16.22 3.30
CA VAL A 386 -8.96 -15.31 2.42
C VAL A 386 -9.94 -14.52 1.57
N MET A 387 -9.80 -13.20 1.49
CA MET A 387 -10.71 -12.38 0.68
C MET A 387 -10.64 -12.75 -0.81
N SER A 388 -11.81 -12.76 -1.45
CA SER A 388 -11.88 -12.95 -2.90
C SER A 388 -11.18 -11.80 -3.63
N GLY A 389 -10.44 -12.13 -4.70
CA GLY A 389 -9.64 -11.17 -5.48
C GLY A 389 -8.16 -11.12 -5.10
N GLU A 390 -7.76 -11.69 -3.97
CA GLU A 390 -6.36 -11.75 -3.53
C GLU A 390 -5.73 -13.11 -3.91
N GLN A 391 -5.46 -13.32 -5.21
CA GLN A 391 -5.10 -14.64 -5.74
C GLN A 391 -3.84 -15.23 -5.09
N ASP A 392 -2.78 -14.45 -4.91
CA ASP A 392 -1.54 -14.92 -4.29
C ASP A 392 -1.77 -15.40 -2.85
N ARG A 393 -2.58 -14.67 -2.08
CA ARG A 393 -2.96 -15.09 -0.73
C ARG A 393 -3.79 -16.37 -0.75
N ILE A 394 -4.71 -16.51 -1.71
CA ILE A 394 -5.52 -17.72 -1.88
C ILE A 394 -4.62 -18.92 -2.15
N ASP A 395 -3.65 -18.78 -3.07
CA ASP A 395 -2.75 -19.85 -3.46
C ASP A 395 -1.80 -20.24 -2.31
N ILE A 396 -1.27 -19.26 -1.56
CA ILE A 396 -0.46 -19.49 -0.35
C ILE A 396 -1.28 -20.25 0.71
N ALA A 397 -2.53 -19.82 0.98
CA ALA A 397 -3.39 -20.46 1.96
C ALA A 397 -3.74 -21.90 1.57
N GLN A 398 -4.04 -22.15 0.29
CA GLN A 398 -4.34 -23.48 -0.22
C GLN A 398 -3.13 -24.41 -0.11
N ALA A 399 -1.92 -23.94 -0.43
CA ALA A 399 -0.69 -24.71 -0.28
C ALA A 399 -0.41 -25.04 1.19
N ALA A 400 -0.56 -24.07 2.10
CA ALA A 400 -0.40 -24.28 3.54
C ALA A 400 -1.44 -25.27 4.09
N ALA A 401 -2.72 -25.13 3.70
CA ALA A 401 -3.77 -26.06 4.11
C ALA A 401 -3.49 -27.49 3.67
N GLN A 402 -3.03 -27.68 2.42
CA GLN A 402 -2.64 -29.01 1.93
C GLN A 402 -1.51 -29.62 2.77
N GLN A 403 -0.45 -28.86 3.09
CA GLN A 403 0.65 -29.34 3.92
C GLN A 403 0.19 -29.71 5.33
N LEU A 404 -0.74 -28.94 5.91
CA LEU A 404 -1.32 -29.26 7.23
C LEU A 404 -2.17 -30.52 7.18
N GLN A 405 -2.89 -30.80 6.10
CA GLN A 405 -3.62 -32.05 5.92
C GLN A 405 -2.66 -33.27 5.84
N GLU A 406 -1.49 -33.10 5.22
CA GLU A 406 -0.48 -34.18 5.15
C GLU A 406 0.09 -34.59 6.53
N ILE A 407 0.04 -33.70 7.51
CA ILE A 407 0.41 -33.99 8.89
C ILE A 407 -0.77 -34.38 9.77
N GLY A 408 -1.99 -34.42 9.23
CA GLY A 408 -3.20 -34.88 9.92
C GLY A 408 -4.01 -33.77 10.61
N ILE A 409 -3.82 -32.51 10.26
CA ILE A 409 -4.67 -31.39 10.67
C ILE A 409 -5.67 -31.11 9.54
N ASN A 410 -6.99 -31.22 9.80
CA ASN A 410 -8.01 -30.96 8.78
C ASN A 410 -8.16 -29.45 8.54
N CYS A 411 -7.22 -28.89 7.78
CA CYS A 411 -7.22 -27.48 7.41
C CYS A 411 -7.87 -27.28 6.03
N THR A 412 -8.78 -26.32 5.92
CA THR A 412 -9.44 -25.96 4.66
C THR A 412 -9.39 -24.45 4.43
N VAL A 413 -9.69 -24.00 3.21
CA VAL A 413 -9.71 -22.59 2.84
C VAL A 413 -11.10 -22.20 2.40
N ASP A 414 -11.63 -21.07 2.88
CA ASP A 414 -12.81 -20.41 2.34
C ASP A 414 -12.45 -19.04 1.77
N ILE A 415 -13.25 -18.58 0.78
CA ILE A 415 -12.96 -17.38 0.00
C ILE A 415 -14.19 -16.46 0.02
N PRO A 416 -14.44 -15.75 1.14
CA PRO A 416 -15.54 -14.83 1.24
C PRO A 416 -15.32 -13.56 0.42
N THR A 417 -16.40 -12.90 -0.01
CA THR A 417 -16.37 -11.58 -0.64
C THR A 417 -16.23 -10.44 0.38
N GLN A 418 -16.46 -10.73 1.65
CA GLN A 418 -16.30 -9.80 2.77
C GLN A 418 -15.85 -10.60 3.98
N MET A 419 -14.81 -10.12 4.67
CA MET A 419 -14.27 -10.79 5.86
C MET A 419 -15.18 -10.61 7.07
N ASP A 420 -15.47 -11.71 7.76
CA ASP A 420 -16.07 -11.68 9.09
C ASP A 420 -14.97 -11.71 10.15
N TRP A 421 -14.42 -10.56 10.50
CA TRP A 421 -13.31 -10.43 11.43
C TRP A 421 -13.58 -10.99 12.84
N GLY A 422 -14.84 -11.09 13.25
CA GLY A 422 -15.23 -11.64 14.55
C GLY A 422 -15.49 -13.15 14.53
N GLY A 423 -15.90 -13.70 13.39
CA GLY A 423 -16.39 -15.09 13.30
C GLY A 423 -15.43 -16.09 12.67
N GLN A 424 -14.41 -15.65 11.89
CA GLN A 424 -13.45 -16.55 11.27
C GLN A 424 -12.62 -17.28 12.34
N MET A 425 -12.13 -18.50 12.02
CA MET A 425 -11.19 -19.23 12.89
C MET A 425 -9.76 -18.75 12.71
N ALA A 426 -9.36 -18.55 11.46
CA ALA A 426 -8.06 -18.01 11.07
C ALA A 426 -8.19 -17.30 9.73
N CYS A 427 -7.29 -16.39 9.41
CA CYS A 427 -7.21 -15.82 8.07
C CYS A 427 -5.77 -15.69 7.60
N LEU A 428 -5.55 -15.74 6.28
CA LEU A 428 -4.27 -15.35 5.72
C LEU A 428 -4.24 -13.84 5.56
N ILE A 429 -3.34 -13.22 6.30
CA ILE A 429 -3.17 -11.77 6.33
C ILE A 429 -1.71 -11.41 6.08
N GLY A 430 -1.45 -10.16 5.75
CA GLY A 430 -0.12 -9.59 5.66
C GLY A 430 -0.06 -8.25 6.34
N TRP A 431 1.13 -7.92 6.80
CA TRP A 431 1.51 -6.63 7.36
C TRP A 431 2.95 -6.34 6.99
N GLY A 432 3.34 -5.12 7.06
CA GLY A 432 4.72 -4.73 6.92
C GLY A 432 4.88 -3.23 6.71
N SER A 433 5.78 -2.62 7.48
CA SER A 433 6.26 -1.28 7.27
C SER A 433 7.77 -1.32 7.07
N PRO A 434 8.32 -0.66 6.05
CA PRO A 434 9.77 -0.57 5.86
C PRO A 434 10.41 0.40 6.85
N PHE A 435 9.59 1.23 7.49
CA PHE A 435 9.98 2.36 8.33
C PHE A 435 10.24 1.93 9.78
N ASP A 436 9.73 2.65 10.75
CA ASP A 436 9.92 2.27 12.14
C ASP A 436 9.21 0.94 12.47
N ALA A 437 9.89 0.07 13.22
CA ALA A 437 9.34 -1.23 13.64
C ALA A 437 8.06 -1.10 14.48
N ASP A 438 7.82 0.04 15.11
CA ASP A 438 6.63 0.31 15.91
C ASP A 438 5.35 0.28 15.07
N ASP A 439 5.40 0.79 13.85
CA ASP A 439 4.23 0.99 13.00
C ASP A 439 3.37 -0.28 12.84
N HIS A 440 3.96 -1.41 12.48
CA HIS A 440 3.23 -2.67 12.31
C HIS A 440 3.54 -3.73 13.39
N THR A 441 4.08 -3.34 14.55
CA THR A 441 4.22 -4.25 15.70
C THR A 441 3.32 -3.85 16.85
N TYR A 442 3.34 -2.59 17.28
CA TYR A 442 2.55 -2.13 18.42
C TYR A 442 1.05 -2.24 18.17
N LYS A 443 0.56 -1.71 17.04
CA LYS A 443 -0.87 -1.75 16.70
C LYS A 443 -1.39 -3.14 16.35
N VAL A 444 -0.50 -4.07 15.91
CA VAL A 444 -0.87 -5.42 15.43
C VAL A 444 -0.80 -6.46 16.55
N PHE A 445 0.22 -6.40 17.42
CA PHE A 445 0.45 -7.41 18.47
C PHE A 445 0.16 -6.92 19.89
N GLY A 446 0.00 -5.60 20.10
CA GLY A 446 -0.39 -5.05 21.40
C GLY A 446 -1.83 -5.40 21.75
N THR A 447 -2.08 -5.71 23.03
CA THR A 447 -3.42 -6.03 23.54
C THR A 447 -4.38 -4.86 23.33
N ASP A 448 -5.56 -5.15 22.80
CA ASP A 448 -6.65 -4.20 22.52
C ASP A 448 -6.26 -3.04 21.56
N LYS A 449 -5.20 -3.21 20.75
CA LYS A 449 -4.80 -2.23 19.74
C LYS A 449 -5.61 -2.35 18.45
N GLY A 450 -5.74 -1.24 17.72
CA GLY A 450 -6.68 -1.09 16.62
C GLY A 450 -6.52 -2.04 15.44
N ALA A 451 -5.30 -2.51 15.16
CA ALA A 451 -5.03 -3.49 14.11
C ALA A 451 -4.79 -4.92 14.64
N ASN A 452 -5.03 -5.15 15.94
CA ASN A 452 -4.94 -6.48 16.53
C ASN A 452 -6.22 -7.31 16.25
N TYR A 453 -6.44 -7.64 15.00
CA TYR A 453 -7.60 -8.46 14.57
C TYR A 453 -7.57 -9.89 15.10
N SER A 454 -6.41 -10.34 15.59
CA SER A 454 -6.26 -11.68 16.18
C SER A 454 -6.87 -11.80 17.58
N GLY A 455 -7.09 -10.70 18.28
CA GLY A 455 -7.41 -10.71 19.71
C GLY A 455 -6.28 -11.28 20.57
N TYR A 456 -5.04 -11.27 20.06
CA TYR A 456 -3.86 -11.73 20.80
C TYR A 456 -3.61 -10.82 22.01
N SER A 457 -3.21 -11.43 23.13
CA SER A 457 -2.88 -10.71 24.36
C SER A 457 -1.75 -11.42 25.08
N ASN A 458 -0.67 -10.68 25.35
CA ASN A 458 0.47 -11.16 26.10
C ASN A 458 1.13 -9.99 26.83
N GLU A 459 1.08 -9.99 28.18
CA GLU A 459 1.59 -8.90 29.02
C GLU A 459 3.06 -8.54 28.75
N LYS A 460 3.91 -9.51 28.37
CA LYS A 460 5.32 -9.23 28.06
C LYS A 460 5.49 -8.62 26.68
N VAL A 461 4.70 -9.03 25.69
CA VAL A 461 4.68 -8.39 24.38
C VAL A 461 4.28 -6.93 24.54
N ASP A 462 3.23 -6.65 25.29
CA ASP A 462 2.79 -5.29 25.59
C ASP A 462 3.88 -4.45 26.29
N GLU A 463 4.56 -5.05 27.30
CA GLU A 463 5.67 -4.40 28.00
C GLU A 463 6.82 -4.07 27.03
N TYR A 464 7.25 -5.03 26.21
CA TYR A 464 8.42 -4.86 25.36
C TYR A 464 8.15 -3.87 24.23
N LEU A 465 6.99 -3.92 23.59
CA LEU A 465 6.58 -2.96 22.57
C LEU A 465 6.46 -1.54 23.15
N THR A 466 5.85 -1.39 24.35
CA THR A 466 5.77 -0.10 25.03
C THR A 466 7.16 0.46 25.34
N LEU A 467 8.08 -0.38 25.83
CA LEU A 467 9.45 0.05 26.14
C LEU A 467 10.25 0.39 24.88
N ALA A 468 10.05 -0.33 23.77
CA ALA A 468 10.73 -0.03 22.51
C ALA A 468 10.39 1.38 21.96
N ARG A 469 9.19 1.91 22.25
CA ARG A 469 8.75 3.26 21.86
C ARG A 469 9.39 4.40 22.67
N GLN A 470 9.87 4.09 23.88
CA GLN A 470 10.27 5.12 24.87
C GLN A 470 11.73 5.56 24.75
N TYR A 471 12.55 4.86 23.97
CA TYR A 471 13.99 5.14 23.87
C TYR A 471 14.38 5.60 22.47
N GLU A 472 15.18 6.65 22.37
CA GLU A 472 15.71 7.14 21.09
C GLU A 472 16.91 6.32 20.60
N ASP A 473 17.70 5.74 21.53
CA ASP A 473 18.89 5.02 21.14
C ASP A 473 18.57 3.63 20.54
N GLN A 474 19.09 3.39 19.36
CA GLN A 474 18.85 2.18 18.58
C GLN A 474 19.25 0.89 19.32
N GLU A 475 20.31 0.92 20.15
CA GLU A 475 20.78 -0.27 20.89
C GLU A 475 19.75 -0.70 21.96
N THR A 476 19.18 0.26 22.67
CA THR A 476 18.14 -0.01 23.69
C THR A 476 16.83 -0.46 23.01
N ARG A 477 16.43 0.17 21.90
CA ARG A 477 15.25 -0.25 21.14
C ARG A 477 15.41 -1.67 20.61
N ALA A 478 16.55 -1.99 20.00
CA ALA A 478 16.86 -3.33 19.49
C ALA A 478 16.69 -4.40 20.59
N LYS A 479 17.17 -4.14 21.80
CA LYS A 479 17.01 -5.06 22.94
C LYS A 479 15.53 -5.38 23.23
N TYR A 480 14.64 -4.39 23.19
CA TYR A 480 13.22 -4.63 23.45
C TYR A 480 12.52 -5.29 22.29
N TYR A 481 12.90 -4.98 21.05
CA TYR A 481 12.41 -5.72 19.88
C TYR A 481 12.93 -7.16 19.83
N ASP A 482 14.17 -7.45 20.28
CA ASP A 482 14.66 -8.82 20.45
C ASP A 482 13.77 -9.59 21.45
N LEU A 483 13.51 -9.00 22.62
CA LEU A 483 12.65 -9.62 23.66
C LEU A 483 11.21 -9.82 23.17
N PHE A 484 10.67 -8.88 22.40
CA PHE A 484 9.36 -9.00 21.76
C PHE A 484 9.34 -10.19 20.79
N GLN A 485 10.30 -10.27 19.88
CA GLN A 485 10.38 -11.34 18.88
C GLN A 485 10.57 -12.71 19.54
N GLU A 486 11.43 -12.80 20.56
CA GLU A 486 11.60 -14.04 21.34
C GLU A 486 10.31 -14.48 22.06
N GLU A 487 9.54 -13.54 22.61
CA GLU A 487 8.29 -13.85 23.30
C GLU A 487 7.19 -14.24 22.30
N LEU A 488 7.07 -13.54 21.18
CA LEU A 488 6.14 -13.86 20.10
C LEU A 488 6.43 -15.25 19.49
N ALA A 489 7.71 -15.64 19.38
CA ALA A 489 8.09 -16.97 18.91
C ALA A 489 7.68 -18.07 19.90
N LYS A 490 7.65 -17.80 21.21
CA LYS A 490 7.20 -18.77 22.24
C LYS A 490 5.68 -18.89 22.30
N ASP A 491 4.96 -17.82 22.00
CA ASP A 491 3.51 -17.73 22.05
C ASP A 491 2.98 -17.11 20.73
N PRO A 492 3.03 -17.87 19.62
CA PRO A 492 2.80 -17.32 18.30
C PRO A 492 1.35 -16.88 18.08
N ALA A 493 1.18 -15.60 17.76
CA ALA A 493 -0.08 -15.04 17.29
C ALA A 493 -0.38 -15.45 15.83
N TYR A 494 0.68 -15.65 15.04
CA TYR A 494 0.62 -15.98 13.61
C TYR A 494 1.53 -17.17 13.29
N ALA A 495 1.12 -18.00 12.34
CA ALA A 495 2.05 -18.86 11.63
C ALA A 495 2.58 -18.08 10.42
N PHE A 496 3.71 -17.39 10.59
CA PHE A 496 4.37 -16.65 9.51
C PHE A 496 4.79 -17.61 8.39
N ILE A 497 4.60 -17.21 7.12
CA ILE A 497 4.88 -18.06 5.95
C ILE A 497 6.00 -17.49 5.10
N CYS A 498 5.80 -16.30 4.52
CA CYS A 498 6.80 -15.69 3.64
C CYS A 498 6.75 -14.17 3.71
N TYR A 499 7.87 -13.54 3.41
CA TYR A 499 7.90 -12.17 2.89
C TYR A 499 7.78 -12.24 1.37
N ILE A 500 7.04 -11.30 0.80
CA ILE A 500 6.87 -11.18 -0.65
C ILE A 500 7.77 -10.06 -1.20
N ASP A 501 8.09 -10.11 -2.48
CA ASP A 501 8.75 -9.04 -3.20
C ASP A 501 7.77 -8.39 -4.18
N ALA A 502 7.96 -7.12 -4.50
CA ALA A 502 7.17 -6.39 -5.48
C ALA A 502 7.92 -6.37 -6.83
N ASN A 503 7.25 -6.75 -7.91
CA ASN A 503 7.85 -6.82 -9.22
C ASN A 503 7.34 -5.67 -10.08
N TYR A 504 8.01 -4.53 -10.05
CA TYR A 504 7.72 -3.44 -10.97
C TYR A 504 8.43 -3.68 -12.30
N VAL A 505 7.70 -3.51 -13.38
CA VAL A 505 8.23 -3.54 -14.73
C VAL A 505 7.94 -2.19 -15.37
N ALA A 506 8.98 -1.54 -15.86
CA ALA A 506 8.89 -0.21 -16.45
C ALA A 506 9.60 -0.18 -17.80
N ASP A 507 9.12 0.66 -18.72
CA ASP A 507 9.83 0.99 -19.95
C ASP A 507 11.26 1.43 -19.62
N SER A 508 12.24 0.92 -20.37
CA SER A 508 13.66 1.19 -20.12
C SER A 508 14.04 2.66 -20.31
N ASP A 509 13.17 3.46 -20.92
CA ASP A 509 13.37 4.92 -21.07
C ASP A 509 13.05 5.68 -19.77
N ILE A 510 12.34 5.11 -18.80
CA ILE A 510 12.08 5.69 -17.49
C ILE A 510 13.32 5.56 -16.61
N LYS A 511 13.82 6.68 -16.09
CA LYS A 511 14.99 6.76 -15.22
C LYS A 511 14.66 7.43 -13.89
N GLY A 512 15.48 7.15 -12.86
CA GLY A 512 15.35 7.77 -11.54
C GLY A 512 14.56 6.94 -10.53
N ILE A 513 13.98 5.80 -10.93
CA ILE A 513 13.37 4.85 -9.99
C ILE A 513 14.46 4.35 -9.03
N SER A 514 14.23 4.48 -7.73
CA SER A 514 15.19 4.05 -6.71
C SER A 514 14.99 2.57 -6.35
N GLU A 515 16.05 1.76 -6.50
CA GLU A 515 16.07 0.35 -6.08
C GLU A 515 16.50 0.15 -4.61
N LYS A 516 16.85 1.23 -3.91
CA LYS A 516 17.37 1.14 -2.53
C LYS A 516 16.28 1.05 -1.47
N THR A 517 15.09 1.55 -1.78
CA THR A 517 13.97 1.60 -0.84
C THR A 517 13.38 0.20 -0.62
N VAL A 518 13.10 -0.14 0.64
CA VAL A 518 12.27 -1.29 1.00
C VAL A 518 10.82 -0.84 0.94
N LEU A 519 10.01 -1.48 0.11
CA LEU A 519 8.59 -1.10 -0.04
C LEU A 519 7.73 -1.61 1.12
N GLY A 520 6.61 -0.93 1.35
CA GLY A 520 5.64 -1.25 2.38
C GLY A 520 4.71 -2.40 2.01
N HIS A 521 3.63 -2.49 2.76
CA HIS A 521 2.54 -3.43 2.54
C HIS A 521 1.97 -3.26 1.12
N HIS A 522 1.63 -4.36 0.46
CA HIS A 522 1.23 -4.40 -0.97
C HIS A 522 2.28 -3.84 -1.96
N GLY A 523 3.53 -3.69 -1.56
CA GLY A 523 4.56 -3.12 -2.42
C GLY A 523 4.41 -1.62 -2.66
N VAL A 524 3.60 -0.92 -1.85
CA VAL A 524 3.39 0.54 -1.95
C VAL A 524 4.65 1.30 -1.59
N GLY A 525 4.89 2.41 -2.28
CA GLY A 525 5.98 3.34 -2.00
C GLY A 525 6.95 3.60 -3.15
N ILE A 526 6.79 2.97 -4.32
CA ILE A 526 7.72 3.14 -5.44
C ILE A 526 7.82 4.60 -5.90
N PHE A 527 6.74 5.39 -5.80
CA PHE A 527 6.67 6.77 -6.27
C PHE A 527 7.24 7.80 -5.29
N TRP A 528 7.88 7.39 -4.18
CA TRP A 528 8.37 8.30 -3.14
C TRP A 528 9.30 9.43 -3.65
N ASN A 529 10.06 9.18 -4.74
CA ASN A 529 10.97 10.15 -5.36
C ASN A 529 10.58 10.51 -6.80
N ILE A 530 9.31 10.39 -7.18
CA ILE A 530 8.84 10.57 -8.56
C ILE A 530 9.19 11.94 -9.16
N GLN A 531 9.38 12.98 -8.35
CA GLN A 531 9.82 14.30 -8.80
C GLN A 531 11.23 14.27 -9.45
N GLU A 532 12.03 13.23 -9.17
CA GLU A 532 13.36 13.02 -9.74
C GLU A 532 13.34 12.19 -11.03
N TRP A 533 12.21 11.49 -11.30
CA TRP A 533 12.12 10.61 -12.46
C TRP A 533 12.11 11.40 -13.76
N GLU A 534 12.68 10.79 -14.81
CA GLU A 534 12.69 11.37 -16.16
C GLU A 534 12.50 10.30 -17.23
N ILE A 535 11.93 10.68 -18.37
CA ILE A 535 11.81 9.83 -19.55
C ILE A 535 12.89 10.28 -20.55
N VAL A 536 13.81 9.36 -20.89
CA VAL A 536 14.95 9.61 -21.78
C VAL A 536 14.70 8.84 -23.08
N LYS A 537 14.20 9.55 -24.11
CA LYS A 537 13.95 8.99 -25.46
C LYS A 537 15.17 9.10 -26.35
#